data_5fcc2dfd8c889f8cc3ff47049b9539ca
#
_entry.id   5fcc2dfd8c889f8cc3ff47049b9539ca
#
_cell.length_a   1.000
_cell.length_b   1.000
_cell.length_c   1.000
_cell.angle_alpha   90.00
_cell.angle_beta   90.00
_cell.angle_gamma   90.00
#
_symmetry.space_group_name_H-M   'P 1'
#
loop_
_entity.id
_entity.type
_entity.pdbx_description
1 polymer ?
#
loop_
_entity_poly.entity_id
_entity_poly.type
_entity_poly.pdbx_seq_one_letter_code
_entity_poly.pdbx_strand_id
1 'polypeptide(L)'
;MDEKNISSSKVSGSGKGGRITKDDALKALPKVDLDAIVKDRKIESKKLSMLRRKVAQRLVAVKNQTAMLTTFNEVNMTPIFELRKKYKEDFKEKHGVGLGFMSFFTKATVQALQEFPDVNSMIDGDQQIKYDFFDISIAVSGPKGLMV
;
A
#
# COMPACT_ATOMS: atom_id res chain seq x y z
N MET A 1 -15.32 28.13 30.89
CA MET A 1 -14.94 29.26 30.03
C MET A 1 -13.46 29.53 30.08
N ASP A 2 -12.83 29.30 31.19
CA ASP A 2 -11.38 29.54 31.39
C ASP A 2 -10.48 28.64 30.56
N GLU A 3 -10.87 27.37 30.36
CA GLU A 3 -10.11 26.41 29.51
C GLU A 3 -9.96 26.81 28.03
N LYS A 4 -10.81 27.71 27.52
CA LYS A 4 -10.82 28.14 26.11
C LYS A 4 -10.65 29.64 25.91
N ASN A 5 -10.23 30.36 26.92
CA ASN A 5 -9.98 31.84 26.91
C ASN A 5 -11.14 32.66 26.30
N ILE A 6 -12.40 32.25 26.55
CA ILE A 6 -13.58 32.97 26.06
C ILE A 6 -14.02 33.95 27.15
N SER A 7 -13.94 35.27 26.90
CA SER A 7 -14.46 36.29 27.79
C SER A 7 -15.99 36.23 27.85
N SER A 8 -16.55 36.09 29.05
CA SER A 8 -18.00 36.05 29.29
C SER A 8 -18.74 37.31 28.79
N SER A 9 -18.05 38.44 28.69
CA SER A 9 -18.60 39.71 28.19
C SER A 9 -18.90 39.69 26.68
N LYS A 10 -18.36 38.72 25.94
CA LYS A 10 -18.55 38.57 24.48
C LYS A 10 -19.59 37.51 24.11
N VAL A 11 -20.23 36.87 25.08
CA VAL A 11 -21.19 35.80 24.88
C VAL A 11 -22.58 36.23 25.36
N SER A 12 -23.57 36.24 24.47
CA SER A 12 -24.96 36.46 24.85
C SER A 12 -25.58 35.18 25.40
N GLY A 13 -26.08 35.19 26.62
CA GLY A 13 -26.71 34.00 27.22
C GLY A 13 -28.14 33.80 26.78
N SER A 14 -28.49 32.63 26.28
CA SER A 14 -29.83 32.22 25.90
C SER A 14 -30.63 31.52 26.99
N GLY A 15 -30.01 31.23 28.16
CA GLY A 15 -30.65 30.57 29.29
C GLY A 15 -31.55 31.47 30.12
N LYS A 16 -32.37 30.84 31.00
CA LYS A 16 -33.33 31.54 31.87
C LYS A 16 -32.64 32.64 32.71
N GLY A 17 -33.10 33.89 32.58
CA GLY A 17 -32.48 35.04 33.25
C GLY A 17 -31.14 35.52 32.67
N GLY A 18 -30.88 35.27 31.38
CA GLY A 18 -29.67 35.68 30.67
C GLY A 18 -28.44 34.82 30.96
N ARG A 19 -28.61 33.65 31.52
CA ARG A 19 -27.49 32.71 31.78
C ARG A 19 -26.87 32.19 30.51
N ILE A 20 -25.55 32.19 30.45
CA ILE A 20 -24.81 31.59 29.31
C ILE A 20 -24.86 30.06 29.42
N THR A 21 -25.40 29.41 28.42
CA THR A 21 -25.43 27.96 28.31
C THR A 21 -24.16 27.42 27.66
N LYS A 22 -23.96 26.08 27.72
CA LYS A 22 -22.83 25.42 27.05
C LYS A 22 -22.87 25.67 25.55
N ASP A 23 -24.06 25.68 24.96
CA ASP A 23 -24.24 25.91 23.52
C ASP A 23 -23.88 27.34 23.12
N ASP A 24 -24.19 28.34 23.95
CA ASP A 24 -23.80 29.73 23.72
C ASP A 24 -22.27 29.87 23.75
N ALA A 25 -21.61 29.20 24.69
CA ALA A 25 -20.17 29.21 24.79
C ALA A 25 -19.49 28.49 23.58
N LEU A 26 -20.10 27.41 23.08
CA LEU A 26 -19.61 26.71 21.89
C LEU A 26 -19.81 27.53 20.61
N LYS A 27 -20.91 28.25 20.50
CA LYS A 27 -21.19 29.16 19.37
C LYS A 27 -20.27 30.39 19.35
N ALA A 28 -19.79 30.81 20.50
CA ALA A 28 -18.85 31.93 20.64
C ALA A 28 -17.38 31.56 20.37
N LEU A 29 -17.07 30.28 20.16
CA LEU A 29 -15.74 29.89 19.70
C LEU A 29 -15.47 30.54 18.33
N PRO A 30 -14.27 31.12 18.12
CA PRO A 30 -13.90 31.59 16.79
C PRO A 30 -14.02 30.42 15.81
N LYS A 31 -14.88 30.57 14.82
CA LYS A 31 -14.93 29.62 13.72
C LYS A 31 -13.60 29.71 13.01
N VAL A 32 -12.82 28.63 13.05
CA VAL A 32 -11.63 28.53 12.23
C VAL A 32 -12.12 28.54 10.79
N ASP A 33 -11.81 29.60 10.08
CA ASP A 33 -12.10 29.70 8.66
C ASP A 33 -11.16 28.76 7.91
N LEU A 34 -11.61 27.51 7.74
CA LEU A 34 -10.88 26.49 7.00
C LEU A 34 -10.63 26.92 5.56
N ASP A 35 -11.54 27.73 5.00
CA ASP A 35 -11.39 28.26 3.64
C ASP A 35 -10.26 29.29 3.56
N ALA A 36 -10.06 30.09 4.62
CA ALA A 36 -8.92 31.01 4.70
C ALA A 36 -7.57 30.29 4.84
N ILE A 37 -7.54 29.15 5.56
CA ILE A 37 -6.33 28.32 5.69
C ILE A 37 -6.00 27.60 4.38
N VAL A 38 -7.02 27.28 3.56
CA VAL A 38 -6.87 26.56 2.29
C VAL A 38 -6.52 27.52 1.14
N LYS A 39 -6.82 28.81 1.25
CA LYS A 39 -6.59 29.80 0.18
C LYS A 39 -5.13 29.93 -0.29
N ASP A 40 -4.18 29.62 0.59
CA ASP A 40 -2.74 29.74 0.25
C ASP A 40 -2.15 28.39 -0.24
N ARG A 41 -2.93 27.32 -0.30
CA ARG A 41 -2.49 26.01 -0.75
C ARG A 41 -2.92 25.79 -2.19
N LYS A 42 -1.95 25.82 -3.12
CA LYS A 42 -2.20 25.50 -4.52
C LYS A 42 -2.58 24.01 -4.64
N ILE A 43 -3.79 23.74 -5.07
CA ILE A 43 -4.28 22.40 -5.35
C ILE A 43 -4.36 22.23 -6.87
N GLU A 44 -3.60 21.30 -7.42
CA GLU A 44 -3.69 20.91 -8.82
C GLU A 44 -4.50 19.62 -8.94
N SER A 45 -5.59 19.66 -9.70
CA SER A 45 -6.43 18.49 -10.00
C SER A 45 -6.19 18.07 -11.45
N LYS A 46 -5.74 16.83 -11.65
CA LYS A 46 -5.51 16.26 -12.97
C LYS A 46 -6.25 14.95 -13.15
N LYS A 47 -6.99 14.83 -14.24
CA LYS A 47 -7.70 13.59 -14.58
C LYS A 47 -6.70 12.45 -14.84
N LEU A 48 -6.88 11.32 -14.16
CA LEU A 48 -6.08 10.14 -14.40
C LEU A 48 -6.36 9.51 -15.77
N SER A 49 -5.34 8.95 -16.42
CA SER A 49 -5.49 8.17 -17.65
C SER A 49 -6.37 6.93 -17.41
N MET A 50 -6.99 6.41 -18.49
CA MET A 50 -7.82 5.20 -18.40
C MET A 50 -7.04 4.00 -17.84
N LEU A 51 -5.80 3.82 -18.28
CA LEU A 51 -4.91 2.76 -17.79
C LEU A 51 -4.70 2.87 -16.27
N ARG A 52 -4.34 4.06 -15.79
CA ARG A 52 -4.09 4.29 -14.36
C ARG A 52 -5.35 4.07 -13.52
N ARG A 53 -6.53 4.44 -14.02
CA ARG A 53 -7.82 4.16 -13.35
C ARG A 53 -8.10 2.65 -13.25
N LYS A 54 -7.89 1.90 -14.35
CA LYS A 54 -8.09 0.45 -14.36
C LYS A 54 -7.10 -0.28 -13.42
N VAL A 55 -5.84 0.13 -13.40
CA VAL A 55 -4.83 -0.41 -12.48
C VAL A 55 -5.26 -0.16 -11.02
N ALA A 56 -5.64 1.08 -10.69
CA ALA A 56 -6.10 1.41 -9.34
C ALA A 56 -7.32 0.58 -8.91
N GLN A 57 -8.34 0.44 -9.78
CA GLN A 57 -9.51 -0.38 -9.49
C GLN A 57 -9.16 -1.84 -9.22
N ARG A 58 -8.29 -2.44 -10.03
CA ARG A 58 -7.86 -3.84 -9.85
C ARG A 58 -7.07 -4.04 -8.56
N LEU A 59 -6.12 -3.15 -8.26
CA LEU A 59 -5.32 -3.24 -7.04
C LEU A 59 -6.18 -3.09 -5.78
N VAL A 60 -7.14 -2.16 -5.78
CA VAL A 60 -8.07 -1.98 -4.65
C VAL A 60 -8.98 -3.19 -4.51
N ALA A 61 -9.50 -3.74 -5.61
CA ALA A 61 -10.35 -4.92 -5.58
C ALA A 61 -9.60 -6.13 -4.97
N VAL A 62 -8.40 -6.44 -5.44
CA VAL A 62 -7.57 -7.53 -4.90
C VAL A 62 -7.28 -7.31 -3.42
N LYS A 63 -6.85 -6.11 -3.03
CA LYS A 63 -6.58 -5.80 -1.62
C LYS A 63 -7.79 -6.04 -0.72
N ASN A 64 -8.99 -5.71 -1.18
CA ASN A 64 -10.22 -5.85 -0.39
C ASN A 64 -10.77 -7.28 -0.39
N GLN A 65 -10.43 -8.09 -1.38
CA GLN A 65 -10.88 -9.48 -1.52
C GLN A 65 -9.94 -10.49 -0.85
N THR A 66 -8.74 -10.06 -0.46
CA THR A 66 -7.72 -10.94 0.11
C THR A 66 -7.29 -10.45 1.50
N ALA A 67 -6.95 -11.39 2.38
CA ALA A 67 -6.32 -11.13 3.67
C ALA A 67 -4.79 -11.21 3.54
N MET A 68 -4.19 -10.22 2.87
CA MET A 68 -2.74 -10.24 2.61
C MET A 68 -1.94 -9.95 3.86
N LEU A 69 -0.97 -10.82 4.16
CA LEU A 69 0.05 -10.63 5.18
C LEU A 69 1.38 -10.33 4.49
N THR A 70 2.05 -9.26 4.93
CA THR A 70 3.39 -8.91 4.47
C THR A 70 4.40 -9.13 5.58
N THR A 71 5.46 -9.88 5.29
CA THR A 71 6.60 -10.08 6.18
C THR A 71 7.86 -9.50 5.53
N PHE A 72 8.80 -9.05 6.36
CA PHE A 72 10.08 -8.49 5.95
C PHE A 72 11.20 -9.33 6.56
N ASN A 73 12.14 -9.76 5.72
CA ASN A 73 13.29 -10.56 6.14
C ASN A 73 14.56 -10.02 5.49
N GLU A 74 15.64 -9.98 6.26
CA GLU A 74 16.96 -9.61 5.75
C GLU A 74 17.72 -10.85 5.31
N VAL A 75 18.34 -10.77 4.14
CA VAL A 75 19.09 -11.88 3.54
C VAL A 75 20.49 -11.45 3.18
N ASN A 76 21.50 -12.23 3.60
CA ASN A 76 22.87 -12.03 3.15
C ASN A 76 23.04 -12.49 1.71
N MET A 77 23.17 -11.52 0.80
CA MET A 77 23.29 -11.76 -0.64
C MET A 77 24.73 -12.09 -1.09
N THR A 78 25.72 -12.04 -0.21
CA THR A 78 27.14 -12.26 -0.57
C THR A 78 27.37 -13.57 -1.33
N PRO A 79 26.86 -14.74 -0.88
CA PRO A 79 27.05 -15.99 -1.61
C PRO A 79 26.45 -15.97 -3.03
N ILE A 80 25.32 -15.29 -3.20
CA ILE A 80 24.66 -15.16 -4.52
C ILE A 80 25.46 -14.24 -5.44
N PHE A 81 26.03 -13.15 -4.92
CA PHE A 81 26.94 -12.29 -5.68
C PHE A 81 28.19 -13.04 -6.15
N GLU A 82 28.77 -13.86 -5.29
CA GLU A 82 29.95 -14.68 -5.60
C GLU A 82 29.63 -15.73 -6.68
N LEU A 83 28.51 -16.47 -6.52
CA LEU A 83 28.06 -17.42 -7.54
C LEU A 83 27.83 -16.74 -8.88
N ARG A 84 27.13 -15.62 -8.87
CA ARG A 84 26.86 -14.87 -10.10
C ARG A 84 28.16 -14.36 -10.74
N LYS A 85 29.08 -13.83 -9.96
CA LYS A 85 30.41 -13.39 -10.45
C LYS A 85 31.18 -14.53 -11.10
N LYS A 86 31.12 -15.72 -10.51
CA LYS A 86 31.83 -16.91 -11.00
C LYS A 86 31.24 -17.42 -12.34
N TYR A 87 29.93 -17.43 -12.50
CA TYR A 87 29.27 -18.14 -13.61
C TYR A 87 28.61 -17.25 -14.64
N LYS A 88 28.60 -15.93 -14.50
CA LYS A 88 27.85 -15.01 -15.38
C LYS A 88 28.31 -15.05 -16.83
N GLU A 89 29.59 -15.21 -17.10
CA GLU A 89 30.15 -15.23 -18.44
C GLU A 89 29.83 -16.55 -19.14
N ASP A 90 30.14 -17.70 -18.50
CA ASP A 90 29.84 -19.04 -19.00
C ASP A 90 28.30 -19.19 -19.27
N PHE A 91 27.49 -18.65 -18.37
CA PHE A 91 26.06 -18.67 -18.50
C PHE A 91 25.58 -17.86 -19.74
N LYS A 92 26.15 -16.67 -19.93
CA LYS A 92 25.83 -15.81 -21.06
C LYS A 92 26.27 -16.45 -22.38
N GLU A 93 27.47 -17.04 -22.42
CA GLU A 93 27.98 -17.75 -23.59
C GLU A 93 27.07 -18.94 -23.97
N LYS A 94 26.69 -19.75 -22.97
CA LYS A 94 25.87 -20.94 -23.17
C LYS A 94 24.41 -20.65 -23.52
N HIS A 95 23.81 -19.61 -22.91
CA HIS A 95 22.36 -19.36 -22.98
C HIS A 95 21.98 -18.09 -23.75
N GLY A 96 22.94 -17.26 -24.16
CA GLY A 96 22.69 -16.00 -24.88
C GLY A 96 22.08 -14.87 -24.01
N VAL A 97 21.82 -15.13 -22.73
CA VAL A 97 21.20 -14.19 -21.80
C VAL A 97 22.02 -14.05 -20.50
N GLY A 98 21.95 -12.91 -19.84
CA GLY A 98 22.65 -12.68 -18.58
C GLY A 98 22.05 -13.42 -17.39
N LEU A 99 22.90 -13.91 -16.48
CA LEU A 99 22.45 -14.51 -15.21
C LEU A 99 21.93 -13.42 -14.25
N GLY A 100 20.62 -13.28 -14.18
CA GLY A 100 19.95 -12.31 -13.31
C GLY A 100 19.69 -12.86 -11.91
N PHE A 101 19.46 -11.96 -10.94
CA PHE A 101 19.12 -12.35 -9.56
C PHE A 101 17.75 -13.03 -9.46
N MET A 102 16.79 -12.66 -10.31
CA MET A 102 15.45 -13.24 -10.27
C MET A 102 15.42 -14.75 -10.47
N SER A 103 16.36 -15.29 -11.21
CA SER A 103 16.51 -16.75 -11.38
C SER A 103 16.77 -17.45 -10.04
N PHE A 104 17.59 -16.86 -9.16
CA PHE A 104 17.85 -17.41 -7.82
C PHE A 104 16.61 -17.34 -6.95
N PHE A 105 15.93 -16.20 -6.94
CA PHE A 105 14.70 -16.02 -6.15
C PHE A 105 13.59 -16.96 -6.62
N THR A 106 13.40 -17.11 -7.93
CA THR A 106 12.40 -18.04 -8.48
C THR A 106 12.68 -19.48 -8.04
N LYS A 107 13.94 -19.92 -8.12
CA LYS A 107 14.34 -21.26 -7.66
C LYS A 107 14.12 -21.44 -6.17
N ALA A 108 14.50 -20.45 -5.36
CA ALA A 108 14.29 -20.48 -3.92
C ALA A 108 12.80 -20.52 -3.54
N THR A 109 11.96 -19.75 -4.24
CA THR A 109 10.50 -19.77 -4.04
C THR A 109 9.91 -21.13 -4.36
N VAL A 110 10.28 -21.73 -5.50
CA VAL A 110 9.81 -23.09 -5.86
C VAL A 110 10.22 -24.10 -4.80
N GLN A 111 11.48 -24.07 -4.33
CA GLN A 111 11.96 -24.96 -3.28
C GLN A 111 11.14 -24.78 -1.97
N ALA A 112 10.88 -23.56 -1.58
CA ALA A 112 10.07 -23.29 -0.39
C ALA A 112 8.63 -23.79 -0.53
N LEU A 113 8.02 -23.61 -1.70
CA LEU A 113 6.65 -24.12 -1.96
C LEU A 113 6.59 -25.65 -1.97
N GLN A 114 7.66 -26.33 -2.34
CA GLN A 114 7.76 -27.80 -2.23
C GLN A 114 7.83 -28.26 -0.76
N GLU A 115 8.53 -27.51 0.08
CA GLU A 115 8.65 -27.81 1.50
C GLU A 115 7.36 -27.44 2.29
N PHE A 116 6.64 -26.42 1.82
CA PHE A 116 5.41 -25.91 2.44
C PHE A 116 4.23 -25.92 1.47
N PRO A 117 3.69 -27.10 1.12
CA PRO A 117 2.66 -27.24 0.09
C PRO A 117 1.34 -26.53 0.41
N ASP A 118 1.04 -26.28 1.68
CA ASP A 118 -0.15 -25.54 2.08
C ASP A 118 -0.12 -24.07 1.63
N VAL A 119 1.06 -23.49 1.42
CA VAL A 119 1.22 -22.13 0.87
C VAL A 119 0.89 -22.10 -0.61
N ASN A 120 1.14 -23.22 -1.35
CA ASN A 120 0.77 -23.38 -2.76
C ASN A 120 -0.65 -23.91 -2.90
N SER A 121 -1.61 -23.28 -2.25
CA SER A 121 -3.01 -23.67 -2.25
C SER A 121 -3.95 -22.48 -2.36
N MET A 122 -5.20 -22.75 -2.64
CA MET A 122 -6.29 -21.78 -2.69
C MET A 122 -7.45 -22.24 -1.81
N ILE A 123 -8.18 -21.30 -1.24
CA ILE A 123 -9.43 -21.57 -0.53
C ILE A 123 -10.58 -21.28 -1.48
N ASP A 124 -11.47 -22.27 -1.68
CA ASP A 124 -12.70 -22.13 -2.43
C ASP A 124 -13.87 -22.63 -1.59
N GLY A 125 -14.65 -21.69 -1.06
CA GLY A 125 -15.68 -21.99 -0.06
C GLY A 125 -15.09 -22.66 1.17
N ASP A 126 -15.48 -23.91 1.41
CA ASP A 126 -15.03 -24.74 2.54
C ASP A 126 -13.87 -25.68 2.18
N GLN A 127 -13.34 -25.57 0.96
CA GLN A 127 -12.33 -26.48 0.46
C GLN A 127 -10.97 -25.80 0.32
N GLN A 128 -9.92 -26.54 0.62
CA GLN A 128 -8.54 -26.18 0.28
C GLN A 128 -8.14 -26.94 -0.99
N ILE A 129 -7.81 -26.23 -2.04
CA ILE A 129 -7.31 -26.78 -3.31
C ILE A 129 -5.78 -26.66 -3.30
N LYS A 130 -5.08 -27.79 -3.31
CA LYS A 130 -3.62 -27.85 -3.40
C LYS A 130 -3.20 -28.13 -4.82
N TYR A 131 -2.13 -27.47 -5.25
CA TYR A 131 -1.57 -27.63 -6.58
C TYR A 131 -0.27 -28.44 -6.49
N ASP A 132 -0.06 -29.39 -7.43
CA ASP A 132 1.15 -30.18 -7.59
C ASP A 132 2.15 -29.58 -8.59
N PHE A 133 1.87 -28.37 -9.06
CA PHE A 133 2.69 -27.60 -9.98
C PHE A 133 2.97 -26.20 -9.40
N PHE A 134 4.00 -25.52 -9.90
CA PHE A 134 4.47 -24.24 -9.37
C PHE A 134 4.50 -23.18 -10.47
N ASP A 135 3.49 -22.31 -10.50
CA ASP A 135 3.41 -21.17 -11.40
C ASP A 135 3.90 -19.91 -10.69
N ILE A 136 5.03 -19.38 -11.09
CA ILE A 136 5.63 -18.18 -10.50
C ILE A 136 5.40 -17.00 -11.43
N SER A 137 4.47 -16.13 -11.05
CA SER A 137 4.20 -14.88 -11.75
C SER A 137 5.13 -13.77 -11.30
N ILE A 138 5.76 -13.10 -12.26
CA ILE A 138 6.68 -12.00 -12.01
C ILE A 138 6.12 -10.72 -12.64
N ALA A 139 5.83 -9.72 -11.80
CA ALA A 139 5.35 -8.43 -12.26
C ALA A 139 6.51 -7.59 -12.82
N VAL A 140 6.39 -7.13 -14.05
CA VAL A 140 7.39 -6.31 -14.74
C VAL A 140 6.76 -4.98 -15.17
N SER A 141 7.39 -3.88 -14.81
CA SER A 141 6.98 -2.56 -15.29
C SER A 141 7.51 -2.31 -16.70
N GLY A 142 6.65 -1.86 -17.59
CA GLY A 142 6.99 -1.53 -18.96
C GLY A 142 6.35 -0.21 -19.42
N PRO A 143 6.66 0.26 -20.64
CA PRO A 143 6.10 1.50 -21.18
C PRO A 143 4.57 1.52 -21.24
N LYS A 144 3.96 0.34 -21.38
CA LYS A 144 2.50 0.16 -21.45
C LYS A 144 1.85 -0.11 -20.10
N GLY A 145 2.60 -0.10 -18.99
CA GLY A 145 2.13 -0.35 -17.64
C GLY A 145 2.76 -1.60 -17.00
N LEU A 146 2.11 -2.11 -15.95
CA LEU A 146 2.52 -3.33 -15.26
C LEU A 146 2.00 -4.56 -16.01
N MET A 147 2.91 -5.46 -16.33
CA MET A 147 2.62 -6.77 -16.95
C MET A 147 2.99 -7.88 -15.97
N VAL A 148 2.22 -8.94 -15.97
CA VAL A 148 2.46 -10.16 -15.18
C VAL A 148 2.45 -11.36 -16.11
#